data_beabefdc157c880179de3bb418661a78
#
_entry.id   beabefdc157c880179de3bb418661a78
#
_cell.length_a   1.000
_cell.length_b   1.000
_cell.length_c   1.000
_cell.angle_alpha   90.00
_cell.angle_beta   90.00
_cell.angle_gamma   90.00
#
_symmetry.space_group_name_H-M   'P 1'
#
loop_
_entity.id
_entity.type
_entity.pdbx_description
1 polymer ?
#
loop_
_entity_poly.entity_id
_entity_poly.type
_entity_poly.pdbx_seq_one_letter_code
_entity_poly.pdbx_strand_id
1 'polypeptide(L)'
;MKAPHLPAEWHMQSGIQLTWPHADTDWAYMLAEVQECFINIAREIAKRELLLIVTPEPEEVKKQIAATVNMNNVRFLECATNDTWARDHGAITMIDTDTPSLLDFTFNGWGLKFASELDNQITKHAVEAGALKGQYIDHLDFVLEGGSIESDGMGTLLTTSECLLSPQRNGRLNQVEIEEYLK
;
A
#
# COMPACT_ATOMS: atom_id res chain seq x y z
N MET A 1 -11.54 -14.14 22.42
CA MET A 1 -11.31 -13.25 21.26
C MET A 1 -10.03 -13.73 20.61
N LYS A 2 -9.98 -13.83 19.27
CA LYS A 2 -8.69 -14.07 18.59
C LYS A 2 -7.81 -12.83 18.78
N ALA A 3 -6.53 -13.02 18.99
CA ALA A 3 -5.58 -11.91 18.99
C ALA A 3 -5.51 -11.27 17.59
N PRO A 4 -5.23 -9.96 17.50
CA PRO A 4 -4.92 -9.32 16.21
C PRO A 4 -3.85 -10.11 15.48
N HIS A 5 -4.00 -10.26 14.16
CA HIS A 5 -3.04 -11.02 13.35
C HIS A 5 -2.95 -10.45 11.95
N LEU A 6 -1.79 -10.59 11.33
CA LEU A 6 -1.59 -10.29 9.92
C LEU A 6 -2.23 -11.40 9.09
N PRO A 7 -3.22 -11.09 8.23
CA PRO A 7 -3.87 -12.10 7.40
C PRO A 7 -2.91 -12.64 6.33
N ALA A 8 -3.19 -13.85 5.83
CA ALA A 8 -2.53 -14.36 4.64
C ALA A 8 -3.03 -13.64 3.38
N GLU A 9 -2.22 -13.64 2.31
CA GLU A 9 -2.55 -13.00 1.03
C GLU A 9 -3.88 -13.49 0.42
N TRP A 10 -4.27 -14.73 0.68
CA TRP A 10 -5.54 -15.32 0.20
C TRP A 10 -6.73 -15.10 1.14
N HIS A 11 -6.55 -14.29 2.19
CA HIS A 11 -7.67 -13.91 3.05
C HIS A 11 -8.66 -13.03 2.28
N MET A 12 -9.95 -13.11 2.65
CA MET A 12 -10.97 -12.25 2.04
C MET A 12 -10.64 -10.78 2.31
N GLN A 13 -10.50 -9.99 1.25
CA GLN A 13 -10.21 -8.57 1.30
C GLN A 13 -11.45 -7.72 0.96
N SER A 14 -11.46 -6.47 1.40
CA SER A 14 -12.58 -5.53 1.18
C SER A 14 -12.38 -4.67 -0.06
N GLY A 15 -11.16 -4.57 -0.55
CA GLY A 15 -10.80 -3.76 -1.71
C GLY A 15 -9.29 -3.71 -1.91
N ILE A 16 -8.90 -3.16 -3.04
CA ILE A 16 -7.50 -3.01 -3.47
C ILE A 16 -7.21 -1.53 -3.67
N GLN A 17 -6.02 -1.08 -3.26
CA GLN A 17 -5.47 0.22 -3.59
C GLN A 17 -4.54 0.12 -4.80
N LEU A 18 -4.72 1.03 -5.75
CA LEU A 18 -3.75 1.32 -6.82
C LEU A 18 -3.28 2.76 -6.69
N THR A 19 -1.98 2.98 -6.78
CA THR A 19 -1.39 4.31 -6.95
C THR A 19 -1.13 4.50 -8.43
N TRP A 20 -1.80 5.49 -9.04
CA TRP A 20 -1.91 5.61 -10.51
C TRP A 20 -0.65 6.19 -11.14
N PRO A 21 -0.14 5.63 -12.24
CA PRO A 21 1.04 6.15 -12.93
C PRO A 21 0.73 7.50 -13.61
N HIS A 22 1.62 8.46 -13.43
CA HIS A 22 1.57 9.79 -14.03
C HIS A 22 2.94 10.24 -14.54
N ALA A 23 3.02 11.43 -15.11
CA ALA A 23 4.22 11.91 -15.81
C ALA A 23 5.46 12.08 -14.90
N ASP A 24 5.27 12.18 -13.59
CA ASP A 24 6.37 12.34 -12.62
C ASP A 24 6.75 11.03 -11.91
N THR A 25 6.22 9.88 -12.36
CA THR A 25 6.61 8.55 -11.88
C THR A 25 7.73 7.96 -12.74
N ASP A 26 8.37 6.90 -12.27
CA ASP A 26 9.42 6.17 -13.02
C ASP A 26 8.91 5.61 -14.35
N TRP A 27 7.58 5.58 -14.57
CA TRP A 27 6.94 5.11 -15.79
C TRP A 27 6.79 6.17 -16.89
N ALA A 28 7.26 7.40 -16.67
CA ALA A 28 7.10 8.52 -17.62
C ALA A 28 7.53 8.18 -19.06
N TYR A 29 8.57 7.37 -19.22
CA TYR A 29 9.13 6.99 -20.54
C TYR A 29 8.24 6.01 -21.34
N MET A 30 7.28 5.35 -20.70
CA MET A 30 6.31 4.44 -21.32
C MET A 30 4.92 4.58 -20.69
N LEU A 31 4.55 5.80 -20.34
CA LEU A 31 3.36 6.09 -19.54
C LEU A 31 2.07 5.55 -20.17
N ALA A 32 1.91 5.67 -21.49
CA ALA A 32 0.70 5.23 -22.19
C ALA A 32 0.47 3.72 -22.05
N GLU A 33 1.52 2.93 -22.22
CA GLU A 33 1.46 1.46 -22.12
C GLU A 33 1.18 1.02 -20.67
N VAL A 34 1.79 1.69 -19.71
CA VAL A 34 1.57 1.37 -18.29
C VAL A 34 0.16 1.78 -17.86
N GLN A 35 -0.33 2.94 -18.28
CA GLN A 35 -1.71 3.34 -18.00
C GLN A 35 -2.72 2.36 -18.62
N GLU A 36 -2.50 1.86 -19.83
CA GLU A 36 -3.34 0.81 -20.41
C GLU A 36 -3.33 -0.47 -19.58
N CYS A 37 -2.18 -0.87 -19.05
CA CYS A 37 -2.05 -2.00 -18.13
C CYS A 37 -2.88 -1.74 -16.85
N PHE A 38 -2.74 -0.57 -16.23
CA PHE A 38 -3.47 -0.19 -15.03
C PHE A 38 -5.00 -0.12 -15.26
N ILE A 39 -5.44 0.36 -16.43
CA ILE A 39 -6.86 0.31 -16.83
C ILE A 39 -7.37 -1.13 -16.86
N ASN A 40 -6.60 -2.05 -17.41
CA ASN A 40 -6.96 -3.46 -17.46
C ASN A 40 -7.02 -4.09 -16.05
N ILE A 41 -6.07 -3.77 -15.19
CA ILE A 41 -6.06 -4.20 -13.78
C ILE A 41 -7.28 -3.62 -13.04
N ALA A 42 -7.52 -2.33 -13.15
CA ALA A 42 -8.65 -1.63 -12.54
C ALA A 42 -10.00 -2.24 -12.97
N ARG A 43 -10.13 -2.59 -14.25
CA ARG A 43 -11.32 -3.25 -14.80
C ARG A 43 -11.58 -4.61 -14.14
N GLU A 44 -10.53 -5.42 -13.94
CA GLU A 44 -10.69 -6.75 -13.35
C GLU A 44 -10.95 -6.66 -11.84
N ILE A 45 -10.34 -5.73 -11.12
CA ILE A 45 -10.61 -5.51 -9.69
C ILE A 45 -12.04 -5.02 -9.49
N ALA A 46 -12.46 -3.96 -10.21
CA ALA A 46 -13.76 -3.33 -10.03
C ALA A 46 -14.96 -4.21 -10.41
N LYS A 47 -14.75 -5.34 -11.07
CA LYS A 47 -15.78 -6.37 -11.29
C LYS A 47 -16.10 -7.16 -10.01
N ARG A 48 -15.18 -7.20 -9.04
CA ARG A 48 -15.23 -8.14 -7.91
C ARG A 48 -15.29 -7.45 -6.56
N GLU A 49 -14.58 -6.33 -6.42
CA GLU A 49 -14.38 -5.67 -5.14
C GLU A 49 -14.15 -4.16 -5.30
N LEU A 50 -14.04 -3.46 -4.18
CA LEU A 50 -13.76 -2.02 -4.20
C LEU A 50 -12.33 -1.76 -4.70
N LEU A 51 -12.19 -0.73 -5.50
CA LEU A 51 -10.92 -0.20 -5.96
C LEU A 51 -10.74 1.23 -5.45
N LEU A 52 -9.71 1.47 -4.67
CA LEU A 52 -9.23 2.80 -4.32
C LEU A 52 -8.13 3.19 -5.30
N ILE A 53 -8.34 4.25 -6.05
CA ILE A 53 -7.32 4.85 -6.92
C ILE A 53 -6.78 6.11 -6.25
N VAL A 54 -5.48 6.10 -5.97
CA VAL A 54 -4.74 7.25 -5.45
C VAL A 54 -4.03 7.92 -6.62
N THR A 55 -4.23 9.21 -6.80
CA THR A 55 -3.68 9.99 -7.93
C THR A 55 -3.73 11.48 -7.64
N PRO A 56 -2.78 12.29 -8.14
CA PRO A 56 -2.90 13.75 -8.11
C PRO A 56 -3.96 14.30 -9.07
N GLU A 57 -4.44 13.50 -10.06
CA GLU A 57 -5.32 13.94 -11.13
C GLU A 57 -6.57 13.05 -11.28
N PRO A 58 -7.48 13.01 -10.28
CA PRO A 58 -8.60 12.07 -10.27
C PRO A 58 -9.56 12.25 -11.45
N GLU A 59 -9.82 13.47 -11.90
CA GLU A 59 -10.74 13.72 -13.00
C GLU A 59 -10.16 13.24 -14.36
N GLU A 60 -8.85 13.28 -14.53
CA GLU A 60 -8.22 12.74 -15.73
C GLU A 60 -8.27 11.21 -15.74
N VAL A 61 -7.95 10.58 -14.61
CA VAL A 61 -8.05 9.12 -14.48
C VAL A 61 -9.49 8.63 -14.66
N LYS A 62 -10.48 9.34 -14.15
CA LYS A 62 -11.91 9.03 -14.40
C LYS A 62 -12.23 8.98 -15.88
N LYS A 63 -11.78 9.96 -16.67
CA LYS A 63 -12.00 9.97 -18.12
C LYS A 63 -11.39 8.76 -18.81
N GLN A 64 -10.19 8.36 -18.37
CA GLN A 64 -9.50 7.20 -18.94
C GLN A 64 -10.25 5.88 -18.70
N ILE A 65 -10.82 5.69 -17.50
CA ILE A 65 -11.38 4.40 -17.09
C ILE A 65 -12.91 4.28 -17.24
N ALA A 66 -13.65 5.39 -17.34
CA ALA A 66 -15.10 5.42 -17.24
C ALA A 66 -15.85 4.52 -18.26
N ALA A 67 -15.26 4.32 -19.43
CA ALA A 67 -15.87 3.50 -20.49
C ALA A 67 -15.76 1.98 -20.26
N THR A 68 -14.81 1.53 -19.45
CA THR A 68 -14.43 0.11 -19.36
C THR A 68 -14.42 -0.45 -17.94
N VAL A 69 -14.45 0.40 -16.92
CA VAL A 69 -14.38 0.03 -15.50
C VAL A 69 -15.72 0.24 -14.82
N ASN A 70 -16.13 -0.67 -13.93
CA ASN A 70 -17.33 -0.51 -13.13
C ASN A 70 -17.13 0.60 -12.07
N MET A 71 -17.51 1.82 -12.41
CA MET A 71 -17.31 3.01 -11.58
C MET A 71 -18.07 2.97 -10.24
N ASN A 72 -19.07 2.10 -10.07
CA ASN A 72 -19.76 1.94 -8.78
C ASN A 72 -18.84 1.38 -7.70
N ASN A 73 -17.84 0.61 -8.09
CA ASN A 73 -16.84 -0.01 -7.21
C ASN A 73 -15.52 0.79 -7.14
N VAL A 74 -15.45 1.98 -7.74
CA VAL A 74 -14.25 2.82 -7.72
C VAL A 74 -14.41 3.96 -6.73
N ARG A 75 -13.36 4.24 -5.97
CA ARG A 75 -13.19 5.43 -5.15
C ARG A 75 -11.88 6.10 -5.55
N PHE A 76 -11.84 7.41 -5.46
CA PHE A 76 -10.65 8.19 -5.73
C PHE A 76 -10.19 8.89 -4.45
N LEU A 77 -8.89 8.91 -4.28
CA LEU A 77 -8.19 9.76 -3.33
C LEU A 77 -7.28 10.70 -4.12
N GLU A 78 -7.57 12.00 -4.06
CA GLU A 78 -6.66 13.01 -4.59
C GLU A 78 -5.50 13.16 -3.63
N CYS A 79 -4.31 12.75 -4.08
CA CYS A 79 -3.09 12.78 -3.30
C CYS A 79 -1.89 12.82 -4.25
N ALA A 80 -0.92 13.68 -3.93
CA ALA A 80 0.37 13.65 -4.60
C ALA A 80 1.11 12.36 -4.27
N THR A 81 1.81 11.78 -5.24
CA THR A 81 2.56 10.52 -5.11
C THR A 81 3.93 10.64 -5.76
N ASN A 82 4.90 9.82 -5.29
CA ASN A 82 6.19 9.71 -5.95
C ASN A 82 6.14 8.63 -7.04
N ASP A 83 5.52 7.46 -6.77
CA ASP A 83 5.46 6.35 -7.72
C ASP A 83 4.24 5.43 -7.46
N THR A 84 4.20 4.26 -8.06
CA THR A 84 3.02 3.38 -8.18
C THR A 84 3.01 2.18 -7.23
N TRP A 85 4.00 2.04 -6.37
CA TRP A 85 4.29 0.83 -5.60
C TRP A 85 3.46 0.71 -4.31
N ALA A 86 2.13 0.68 -4.48
CA ALA A 86 1.17 0.63 -3.38
C ALA A 86 1.38 -0.55 -2.42
N ARG A 87 1.95 -1.66 -2.89
CA ARG A 87 2.29 -2.80 -2.04
C ARG A 87 3.35 -2.45 -1.00
N ASP A 88 4.28 -1.54 -1.33
CA ASP A 88 5.41 -1.22 -0.47
C ASP A 88 5.11 -0.06 0.49
N HIS A 89 4.34 0.93 0.04
CA HIS A 89 4.00 2.10 0.85
C HIS A 89 2.59 2.09 1.46
N GLY A 90 1.74 1.14 1.07
CA GLY A 90 0.37 1.05 1.59
C GLY A 90 0.31 0.51 3.02
N ALA A 91 -0.79 0.79 3.72
CA ALA A 91 -1.01 0.31 5.08
C ALA A 91 -0.92 -1.22 5.17
N ILE A 92 -0.26 -1.72 6.20
CA ILE A 92 -0.30 -3.13 6.57
C ILE A 92 -1.53 -3.35 7.46
N THR A 93 -2.46 -4.17 6.99
CA THR A 93 -3.74 -4.39 7.68
C THR A 93 -3.65 -5.57 8.62
N MET A 94 -3.82 -5.32 9.91
CA MET A 94 -4.03 -6.37 10.91
C MET A 94 -5.53 -6.59 11.12
N ILE A 95 -5.95 -7.85 11.18
CA ILE A 95 -7.33 -8.21 11.46
C ILE A 95 -7.52 -8.46 12.94
N ASP A 96 -8.47 -7.72 13.55
CA ASP A 96 -9.01 -7.94 14.86
C ASP A 96 -10.50 -8.36 14.76
N THR A 97 -11.16 -8.57 15.88
CA THR A 97 -12.54 -9.08 15.93
C THR A 97 -13.57 -8.08 15.39
N ASP A 98 -13.38 -6.79 15.57
CA ASP A 98 -14.39 -5.77 15.29
C ASP A 98 -13.97 -4.71 14.26
N THR A 99 -12.74 -4.24 14.30
CA THR A 99 -12.24 -3.18 13.43
C THR A 99 -10.80 -3.48 13.04
N PRO A 100 -10.45 -3.52 11.74
CA PRO A 100 -9.07 -3.74 11.33
C PRO A 100 -8.17 -2.61 11.81
N SER A 101 -6.93 -2.94 12.13
CA SER A 101 -5.87 -1.96 12.39
C SER A 101 -5.09 -1.72 11.11
N LEU A 102 -4.89 -0.45 10.77
CA LEU A 102 -4.13 0.01 9.61
C LEU A 102 -2.78 0.53 10.13
N LEU A 103 -1.76 -0.32 10.03
CA LEU A 103 -0.41 0.00 10.47
C LEU A 103 0.28 0.80 9.37
N ASP A 104 0.74 2.00 9.70
CA ASP A 104 1.41 2.92 8.79
C ASP A 104 2.91 2.95 9.10
N PHE A 105 3.70 2.23 8.32
CA PHE A 105 5.15 2.15 8.42
C PHE A 105 5.83 3.13 7.47
N THR A 106 7.03 3.56 7.78
CA THR A 106 7.83 4.35 6.85
C THR A 106 8.26 3.52 5.65
N PHE A 107 7.86 3.95 4.47
CA PHE A 107 8.48 3.55 3.20
C PHE A 107 9.57 4.55 2.86
N ASN A 108 10.80 4.10 2.67
CA ASN A 108 11.95 4.99 2.41
C ASN A 108 12.61 4.75 1.03
N GLY A 109 11.80 4.36 0.04
CA GLY A 109 12.28 4.17 -1.32
C GLY A 109 13.30 3.02 -1.42
N TRP A 110 13.02 1.87 -0.79
CA TRP A 110 13.86 0.66 -0.77
C TRP A 110 15.28 0.88 -0.22
N GLY A 111 15.37 1.62 0.86
CA GLY A 111 16.65 1.95 1.49
C GLY A 111 17.30 3.19 0.86
N LEU A 112 16.53 4.28 0.72
CA LEU A 112 16.97 5.60 0.26
C LEU A 112 17.47 5.63 -1.19
N LYS A 113 16.93 4.77 -2.06
CA LYS A 113 17.28 4.74 -3.48
C LYS A 113 16.41 5.68 -4.32
N PHE A 114 15.18 5.93 -3.88
CA PHE A 114 14.18 6.74 -4.57
C PHE A 114 13.47 7.69 -3.60
N ALA A 115 12.87 8.74 -4.13
CA ALA A 115 11.98 9.63 -3.38
C ALA A 115 10.74 8.84 -2.91
N SER A 116 10.25 9.12 -1.70
CA SER A 116 9.12 8.41 -1.09
C SER A 116 8.31 9.28 -0.12
N GLU A 117 8.65 10.55 0.00
CA GLU A 117 8.04 11.47 0.96
C GLU A 117 6.56 11.74 0.69
N LEU A 118 6.13 11.67 -0.58
CA LEU A 118 4.72 11.82 -0.96
C LEU A 118 3.97 10.51 -0.71
N ASP A 119 4.56 9.38 -1.09
CA ASP A 119 3.97 8.06 -0.90
C ASP A 119 3.71 7.74 0.57
N ASN A 120 4.60 8.18 1.47
CA ASN A 120 4.41 8.06 2.92
C ASN A 120 3.21 8.84 3.49
N GLN A 121 2.62 9.78 2.75
CA GLN A 121 1.44 10.52 3.19
C GLN A 121 0.13 9.83 2.83
N ILE A 122 0.16 8.86 1.91
CA ILE A 122 -1.04 8.28 1.30
C ILE A 122 -1.91 7.58 2.34
N THR A 123 -1.35 6.71 3.18
CA THR A 123 -2.12 5.97 4.20
C THR A 123 -2.86 6.92 5.14
N LYS A 124 -2.16 7.92 5.67
CA LYS A 124 -2.75 8.92 6.56
C LYS A 124 -3.87 9.70 5.88
N HIS A 125 -3.62 10.23 4.68
CA HIS A 125 -4.64 10.96 3.91
C HIS A 125 -5.85 10.08 3.58
N ALA A 126 -5.64 8.80 3.26
CA ALA A 126 -6.72 7.87 2.96
C ALA A 126 -7.63 7.61 4.17
N VAL A 127 -7.05 7.53 5.36
CA VAL A 127 -7.80 7.39 6.62
C VAL A 127 -8.55 8.68 6.96
N GLU A 128 -7.89 9.82 6.89
CA GLU A 128 -8.49 11.14 7.18
C GLU A 128 -9.65 11.46 6.22
N ALA A 129 -9.53 11.07 4.95
CA ALA A 129 -10.59 11.21 3.94
C ALA A 129 -11.69 10.14 4.08
N GLY A 130 -11.55 9.16 4.96
CA GLY A 130 -12.49 8.03 5.11
C GLY A 130 -12.49 7.06 3.94
N ALA A 131 -11.47 7.09 3.08
CA ALA A 131 -11.28 6.17 1.97
C ALA A 131 -10.83 4.78 2.45
N LEU A 132 -10.01 4.72 3.49
CA LEU A 132 -9.69 3.52 4.24
C LEU A 132 -10.42 3.54 5.59
N LYS A 133 -10.96 2.38 5.99
CA LYS A 133 -11.71 2.22 7.24
C LYS A 133 -10.97 1.25 8.16
N GLY A 134 -10.60 1.75 9.34
CA GLY A 134 -9.87 0.98 10.34
C GLY A 134 -9.32 1.90 11.42
N GLN A 135 -8.71 1.31 12.42
CA GLN A 135 -7.95 2.05 13.41
C GLN A 135 -6.56 2.37 12.83
N TYR A 136 -6.27 3.64 12.61
CA TYR A 136 -4.93 4.08 12.21
C TYR A 136 -3.94 3.90 13.36
N ILE A 137 -2.81 3.26 13.09
CA ILE A 137 -1.71 3.09 14.05
C ILE A 137 -0.42 3.53 13.38
N ASP A 138 0.22 4.52 13.97
CA ASP A 138 1.47 5.11 13.52
C ASP A 138 2.66 4.23 13.94
N HIS A 139 3.41 3.77 12.97
CA HIS A 139 4.68 3.07 13.10
C HIS A 139 5.77 3.72 12.24
N LEU A 140 5.65 5.05 12.02
CA LEU A 140 6.56 5.80 11.15
C LEU A 140 7.99 5.92 11.68
N ASP A 141 8.26 5.44 12.88
CA ASP A 141 9.61 5.27 13.45
C ASP A 141 10.34 4.01 12.94
N PHE A 142 9.63 3.11 12.23
CA PHE A 142 10.17 1.86 11.69
C PHE A 142 9.97 1.79 10.18
N VAL A 143 11.04 1.44 9.45
CA VAL A 143 10.99 1.25 7.98
C VAL A 143 10.58 -0.16 7.65
N LEU A 144 9.45 -0.32 6.95
CA LEU A 144 8.95 -1.62 6.50
C LEU A 144 8.16 -1.47 5.20
N GLU A 145 8.62 -2.13 4.16
CA GLU A 145 7.86 -2.29 2.93
C GLU A 145 6.91 -3.50 3.05
N GLY A 146 5.64 -3.34 2.68
CA GLY A 146 4.70 -4.47 2.64
C GLY A 146 5.13 -5.59 1.70
N GLY A 147 5.86 -5.26 0.63
CA GLY A 147 6.44 -6.23 -0.30
C GLY A 147 7.63 -7.02 0.25
N SER A 148 8.15 -6.66 1.42
CA SER A 148 9.25 -7.39 2.07
C SER A 148 8.79 -8.46 3.07
N ILE A 149 7.49 -8.62 3.28
CA ILE A 149 6.91 -9.55 4.25
C ILE A 149 5.84 -10.43 3.62
N GLU A 150 5.74 -11.67 4.11
CA GLU A 150 4.70 -12.64 3.77
C GLU A 150 4.13 -13.27 5.04
N SER A 151 2.83 -13.53 5.07
CA SER A 151 2.14 -14.12 6.22
C SER A 151 1.31 -15.34 5.83
N ASP A 152 1.32 -16.36 6.68
CA ASP A 152 0.41 -17.51 6.57
C ASP A 152 -0.97 -17.25 7.22
N GLY A 153 -1.15 -16.12 7.90
CA GLY A 153 -2.36 -15.78 8.65
C GLY A 153 -2.54 -16.58 9.94
N MET A 154 -1.53 -17.32 10.38
CA MET A 154 -1.57 -18.21 11.55
C MET A 154 -0.43 -17.93 12.54
N GLY A 155 0.24 -16.78 12.38
CA GLY A 155 1.31 -16.34 13.28
C GLY A 155 2.71 -16.53 12.74
N THR A 156 2.87 -16.96 11.47
CA THR A 156 4.18 -17.00 10.82
C THR A 156 4.34 -15.80 9.89
N LEU A 157 5.43 -15.06 10.07
CA LEU A 157 5.87 -13.98 9.19
C LEU A 157 7.18 -14.39 8.53
N LEU A 158 7.25 -14.32 7.21
CA LEU A 158 8.47 -14.52 6.43
C LEU A 158 8.99 -13.19 5.91
N THR A 159 10.28 -13.00 5.99
CA THR A 159 10.99 -11.83 5.44
C THR A 159 12.42 -12.19 5.08
N THR A 160 13.19 -11.25 4.54
CA THR A 160 14.61 -11.46 4.25
C THR A 160 15.52 -10.56 5.10
N SER A 161 16.69 -11.10 5.46
CA SER A 161 17.72 -10.33 6.17
C SER A 161 18.20 -9.12 5.36
N GLU A 162 18.31 -9.27 4.04
CA GLU A 162 18.71 -8.20 3.12
C GLU A 162 17.79 -6.99 3.18
N CYS A 163 16.47 -7.22 3.39
CA CYS A 163 15.52 -6.13 3.58
C CYS A 163 15.67 -5.49 4.97
N LEU A 164 15.43 -6.27 6.01
CA LEU A 164 15.27 -5.71 7.36
C LEU A 164 16.57 -5.30 8.04
N LEU A 165 17.69 -5.99 7.76
CA LEU A 165 19.01 -5.65 8.33
C LEU A 165 19.81 -4.66 7.47
N SER A 166 19.20 -4.13 6.39
CA SER A 166 19.84 -3.08 5.60
C SER A 166 20.14 -1.84 6.45
N PRO A 167 21.37 -1.33 6.45
CA PRO A 167 21.73 -0.14 7.23
C PRO A 167 20.92 1.11 6.87
N GLN A 168 20.40 1.18 5.63
CA GLN A 168 19.61 2.30 5.13
C GLN A 168 18.13 2.22 5.55
N ARG A 169 17.69 1.13 6.20
CA ARG A 169 16.34 1.00 6.77
C ARG A 169 16.39 1.20 8.28
N ASN A 170 16.52 0.12 9.03
CA ASN A 170 16.48 0.15 10.50
C ASN A 170 17.88 -0.01 11.11
N GLY A 171 18.93 0.60 10.53
CA GLY A 171 20.32 0.39 10.87
C GLY A 171 20.75 0.74 12.31
N ARG A 172 19.83 1.24 13.13
CA ARG A 172 20.02 1.42 14.58
C ARG A 172 19.64 0.18 15.40
N LEU A 173 18.92 -0.76 14.78
CA LEU A 173 18.42 -1.98 15.41
C LEU A 173 19.22 -3.19 14.94
N ASN A 174 19.45 -4.13 15.83
CA ASN A 174 19.98 -5.44 15.49
C ASN A 174 18.84 -6.41 15.16
N GLN A 175 19.17 -7.60 14.70
CA GLN A 175 18.18 -8.62 14.29
C GLN A 175 17.18 -8.96 15.41
N VAL A 176 17.65 -9.12 16.64
CA VAL A 176 16.78 -9.49 17.78
C VAL A 176 15.78 -8.37 18.08
N GLU A 177 16.22 -7.12 18.02
CA GLU A 177 15.36 -5.95 18.23
C GLU A 177 14.31 -5.81 17.12
N ILE A 178 14.67 -6.10 15.86
CA ILE A 178 13.73 -6.10 14.73
C ILE A 178 12.72 -7.24 14.87
N GLU A 179 13.17 -8.45 15.20
CA GLU A 179 12.27 -9.59 15.44
C GLU A 179 11.31 -9.36 16.61
N GLU A 180 11.75 -8.65 17.65
CA GLU A 180 10.88 -8.29 18.77
C GLU A 180 9.86 -7.21 18.40
N TYR A 181 10.26 -6.25 17.54
CA TYR A 181 9.35 -5.21 17.05
C TYR A 181 8.21 -5.78 16.19
N LEU A 182 8.47 -6.85 15.45
CA LEU A 182 7.52 -7.47 14.54
C LEU A 182 6.59 -8.53 15.20
N LYS A 183 6.75 -8.79 16.49
CA LYS A 183 5.88 -9.71 17.26
C LYS A 183 4.60 -9.05 17.76
#